data_8709ff48bc956451331c471bcac003ec
#
_entry.id   8709ff48bc956451331c471bcac003ec
#
_cell.length_a   1.000
_cell.length_b   1.000
_cell.length_c   1.000
_cell.angle_alpha   90.00
_cell.angle_beta   90.00
_cell.angle_gamma   90.00
#
_symmetry.space_group_name_H-M   'P 1'
#
loop_
_entity.id
_entity.type
_entity.pdbx_description
1 polymer ?
#
loop_
_entity_poly.entity_id
_entity_poly.type
_entity_poly.pdbx_seq_one_letter_code
_entity_poly.pdbx_strand_id
1 'polypeptide(L)' 'MIRTTFNKLREVKDSLPSGSSAVIAEELGIAADDVRAFFRGEGQGCSVEPGPDGGVVMLNDTRILEVALRIA' A
#
# COMPACT_ATOMS: atom_id res chain seq x y z
N MET A 1 -13.67 3.91 -1.71
CA MET A 1 -12.96 2.79 -2.38
C MET A 1 -12.13 3.35 -3.51
N ILE A 2 -10.86 2.98 -3.56
CA ILE A 2 -9.93 3.40 -4.61
C ILE A 2 -9.46 2.18 -5.37
N ARG A 3 -9.36 2.31 -6.68
CA ARG A 3 -8.82 1.28 -7.56
C ARG A 3 -7.39 1.68 -7.97
N THR A 4 -6.45 0.74 -7.84
CA THR A 4 -5.08 0.95 -8.30
C THR A 4 -4.56 -0.35 -8.94
N THR A 5 -3.29 -0.40 -9.30
CA THR A 5 -2.66 -1.59 -9.86
C THR A 5 -1.47 -2.01 -9.02
N PHE A 6 -1.05 -3.27 -9.13
CA PHE A 6 0.16 -3.75 -8.45
C PHE A 6 1.38 -2.93 -8.85
N ASN A 7 1.52 -2.60 -10.13
CA ASN A 7 2.66 -1.82 -10.59
C ASN A 7 2.66 -0.44 -9.97
N LYS A 8 1.50 0.17 -9.78
CA LYS A 8 1.39 1.47 -9.12
C LYS A 8 1.77 1.41 -7.65
N LEU A 9 1.30 0.38 -6.94
CA LEU A 9 1.67 0.17 -5.54
C LEU A 9 3.16 -0.05 -5.38
N ARG A 10 3.76 -0.85 -6.27
CA ARG A 10 5.20 -1.09 -6.28
C ARG A 10 5.98 0.20 -6.53
N GLU A 11 5.50 1.02 -7.47
CA GLU A 11 6.12 2.31 -7.76
C GLU A 11 6.15 3.21 -6.53
N VAL A 12 5.04 3.31 -5.81
CA VAL A 12 4.96 4.10 -4.57
C VAL A 12 5.92 3.52 -3.53
N LYS A 13 5.90 2.20 -3.33
CA LYS A 13 6.78 1.53 -2.39
C LYS A 13 8.26 1.78 -2.71
N ASP A 14 8.64 1.67 -3.97
CA ASP A 14 10.03 1.85 -4.39
C ASP A 14 10.48 3.31 -4.27
N SER A 15 9.56 4.26 -4.25
CA SER A 15 9.85 5.68 -4.02
C SER A 15 10.06 6.01 -2.55
N LEU A 16 9.70 5.11 -1.63
CA LEU A 16 9.81 5.37 -0.20
C LEU A 16 11.24 5.15 0.30
N PRO A 17 11.73 6.00 1.22
CA PRO A 17 13.02 5.76 1.84
C PRO A 17 13.02 4.49 2.69
N SER A 18 14.22 3.99 2.98
CA SER A 18 14.39 2.82 3.84
C SER A 18 13.76 3.07 5.21
N GLY A 19 13.03 2.07 5.73
CA GLY A 19 12.38 2.18 7.04
C GLY A 19 11.02 2.86 7.01
N SER A 20 10.50 3.24 5.85
CA SER A 20 9.20 3.92 5.75
C SER A 20 8.04 3.09 6.26
N SER A 21 8.09 1.76 6.13
CA SER A 21 7.03 0.88 6.65
C SER A 21 6.86 1.05 8.16
N ALA A 22 7.96 1.18 8.90
CA ALA A 22 7.90 1.41 10.34
C ALA A 22 7.33 2.80 10.67
N VAL A 23 7.70 3.81 9.90
CA VAL A 23 7.19 5.18 10.08
C VAL A 23 5.68 5.23 9.84
N ILE A 24 5.21 4.63 8.76
CA ILE A 24 3.79 4.56 8.44
C ILE A 24 3.01 3.82 9.54
N ALA A 25 3.54 2.68 9.96
CA ALA A 25 2.93 1.87 11.00
C ALA A 25 2.79 2.64 12.32
N GLU A 26 3.83 3.35 12.71
CA GLU A 26 3.81 4.17 13.93
C GLU A 26 2.77 5.28 13.83
N GLU A 27 2.72 5.97 12.72
CA GLU A 27 1.75 7.06 12.52
C GLU A 27 0.32 6.58 12.59
N LEU A 28 0.03 5.40 12.06
CA LEU A 28 -1.32 4.84 12.01
C LEU A 28 -1.66 3.93 13.19
N GLY A 29 -0.69 3.62 14.06
CA GLY A 29 -0.91 2.73 15.20
C GLY A 29 -1.14 1.28 14.80
N ILE A 30 -0.52 0.82 13.72
CA ILE A 30 -0.64 -0.55 13.21
C ILE A 30 0.74 -1.22 13.17
N ALA A 31 0.76 -2.52 12.88
CA ALA A 31 2.02 -3.24 12.75
C ALA A 31 2.70 -2.94 11.41
N ALA A 32 4.04 -2.93 11.39
CA ALA A 32 4.78 -2.74 10.15
C ALA A 32 4.49 -3.84 9.12
N ASP A 33 4.19 -5.05 9.58
CA ASP A 33 3.81 -6.15 8.70
C ASP A 33 2.50 -5.85 7.96
N ASP A 34 1.57 -5.12 8.59
CA ASP A 34 0.32 -4.71 7.94
C ASP A 34 0.59 -3.74 6.79
N VAL A 35 1.56 -2.85 6.96
CA VAL A 35 1.98 -1.92 5.90
C VAL A 35 2.58 -2.69 4.73
N ARG A 36 3.46 -3.65 5.00
CA ARG A 36 4.07 -4.47 3.95
C ARG A 36 3.03 -5.31 3.22
N ALA A 37 2.08 -5.89 3.95
CA ALA A 37 0.99 -6.67 3.37
C ALA A 37 0.12 -5.81 2.44
N PHE A 38 -0.14 -4.57 2.83
CA PHE A 38 -0.89 -3.63 2.01
C PHE A 38 -0.22 -3.47 0.63
N PHE A 39 1.10 -3.24 0.60
CA PHE A 39 1.81 -3.03 -0.65
C PHE A 39 1.94 -4.31 -1.49
N ARG A 40 1.70 -5.48 -0.90
CA ARG A 40 1.61 -6.75 -1.65
C ARG A 40 0.19 -7.06 -2.11
N GLY A 41 -0.79 -6.19 -1.80
CA GLY A 41 -2.19 -6.43 -2.10
C GLY A 41 -2.84 -7.49 -1.21
N GLU A 42 -2.22 -7.84 -0.09
CA GLU A 42 -2.66 -8.89 0.82
C GLU A 42 -3.25 -8.37 2.12
N GLY A 43 -3.18 -7.05 2.35
CA GLY A 43 -3.68 -6.46 3.59
C GLY A 43 -5.19 -6.49 3.70
N GLN A 44 -5.70 -6.25 4.91
CA GLN A 44 -7.13 -6.11 5.14
C GLN A 44 -7.67 -4.91 4.36
N GLY A 45 -8.85 -5.07 3.80
CA GLY A 45 -9.45 -4.01 2.99
C GLY A 45 -8.93 -3.96 1.55
N CYS A 46 -8.06 -4.89 1.17
CA CYS A 46 -7.57 -5.02 -0.21
C CYS A 46 -8.22 -6.23 -0.87
N SER A 47 -8.61 -6.07 -2.12
CA SER A 47 -8.99 -7.22 -2.96
C SER A 47 -8.29 -7.08 -4.30
N VAL A 48 -7.93 -8.21 -4.89
CA VAL A 48 -7.13 -8.26 -6.12
C VAL A 48 -7.89 -8.98 -7.20
N GLU A 49 -7.91 -8.39 -8.40
CA GLU A 49 -8.53 -9.00 -9.57
C GLU A 49 -7.50 -9.06 -10.71
N PRO A 50 -7.59 -10.08 -11.60
CA PRO A 50 -6.75 -10.13 -12.79
C PRO A 50 -6.98 -8.88 -13.65
N GLY A 51 -5.91 -8.35 -14.21
CA GLY A 51 -6.01 -7.17 -15.05
C GLY A 51 -4.64 -6.70 -15.53
N PRO A 52 -4.58 -5.53 -16.20
CA PRO A 52 -3.32 -4.98 -16.67
C PRO A 52 -2.40 -4.57 -15.52
N ASP A 53 -1.13 -4.37 -15.83
CA ASP A 53 -0.12 -3.87 -14.88
C ASP A 53 0.03 -4.75 -13.63
N GLY A 54 0.00 -6.07 -13.82
CA GLY A 54 0.20 -7.04 -12.74
C GLY A 54 -1.05 -7.37 -11.94
N GLY A 55 -2.18 -6.73 -12.25
CA GLY A 55 -3.45 -6.95 -11.57
C GLY A 55 -4.02 -5.66 -11.00
N VAL A 56 -5.33 -5.63 -10.84
CA VAL A 56 -6.06 -4.48 -10.28
C VAL A 56 -6.28 -4.72 -8.79
N VAL A 57 -5.96 -3.74 -7.99
CA VAL A 57 -6.13 -3.79 -6.53
C VAL A 57 -7.21 -2.79 -6.13
N MET A 58 -8.22 -3.27 -5.41
CA MET A 58 -9.29 -2.44 -4.87
C MET A 58 -9.00 -2.16 -3.40
N LEU A 59 -8.99 -0.89 -3.02
CA LEU A 59 -8.63 -0.46 -1.67
C LEU A 59 -9.87 0.10 -0.97
N ASN A 60 -10.27 -0.52 0.13
CA ASN A 60 -11.34 -0.01 0.99
C ASN A 60 -10.80 0.99 2.02
N ASP A 61 -9.54 0.83 2.42
CA ASP A 61 -8.87 1.72 3.36
C ASP A 61 -7.62 2.29 2.68
N THR A 62 -7.56 3.61 2.55
CA THR A 62 -6.49 4.30 1.84
C THR A 62 -5.51 5.03 2.76
N ARG A 63 -5.62 4.85 4.09
CA ARG A 63 -4.76 5.58 5.03
C ARG A 63 -3.28 5.30 4.83
N ILE A 64 -2.92 4.04 4.60
CA ILE A 64 -1.52 3.67 4.35
C ILE A 64 -1.01 4.35 3.10
N LEU A 65 -1.80 4.34 2.03
CA LEU A 65 -1.43 4.98 0.78
C LEU A 65 -1.28 6.49 0.94
N GLU A 66 -2.18 7.13 1.68
CA GLU A 66 -2.13 8.57 1.93
C GLU A 66 -0.85 8.98 2.67
N VAL A 67 -0.49 8.23 3.71
CA VAL A 67 0.76 8.49 4.45
C VAL A 67 1.97 8.25 3.56
N ALA A 68 1.97 7.16 2.80
CA ALA A 68 3.06 6.84 1.90
C ALA A 68 3.28 7.94 0.85
N LEU A 69 2.21 8.47 0.29
CA LEU A 69 2.30 9.54 -0.70
C LEU A 69 2.83 10.85 -0.10
N ARG A 70 2.60 11.10 1.18
CA ARG A 70 3.17 12.27 1.86
C ARG A 70 4.67 12.13 2.07
N ILE A 71 5.14 10.91 2.32
CA ILE A 71 6.57 10.63 2.54
C ILE A 71 7.34 10.64 1.21
N ALA A 72 6.73 10.12 0.17
CA ALA A 72 7.37 9.95 -1.14
C ALA A 72 7.67 11.30 -1.83
#